data_3928fbf26448f8850602ab6cec246bde
#
_entry.id   3928fbf26448f8850602ab6cec246bde
#
_cell.length_a   1.000
_cell.length_b   1.000
_cell.length_c   1.000
_cell.angle_alpha   90.00
_cell.angle_beta   90.00
_cell.angle_gamma   90.00
#
_symmetry.space_group_name_H-M   'P 1'
#
loop_
_entity.id
_entity.type
_entity.pdbx_description
1 polymer ?
#
loop_
_entity_poly.entity_id
_entity_poly.type
_entity_poly.pdbx_seq_one_letter_code
_entity_poly.pdbx_strand_id
1 'polypeptide(L)'
;MIRGKFADEFGFISSYVVVSNESALVIDPGTAGDPGDNIIQLLRDIGLGPGDVVGILCTHGHPDHVGGAHRLKKTTGAPVLIGEKDGPILEDPQLFLKERMSLDVAERMTMKVDRGPLRVNYKGVEPFRLLRDGNTVNVGDVTLHVIHTGGHSAGHCVFHDRTNKVLFTGDEASNFPNDPRKFYLDLSGSMSARSTALSTMKSLGADYLLPAHDIPHLFEDVRLLIEQVGDGVIHFQDSILQHLEARSEADVEQLVFDIRESRSIPVPKSYEFLLVTTITTVLHGFQRAGLVRTDDKGVWSPI
;
A
#
# COMPACT_ATOMS: atom_id res chain seq x y z
N MET A 1 -4.06 5.25 -17.25
CA MET A 1 -3.55 4.16 -16.40
C MET A 1 -2.56 3.33 -17.19
N ILE A 2 -1.48 2.94 -16.57
CA ILE A 2 -0.46 2.04 -17.14
C ILE A 2 -0.26 0.91 -16.13
N ARG A 3 -0.25 -0.33 -16.60
CA ARG A 3 0.02 -1.49 -15.76
C ARG A 3 1.47 -1.91 -15.88
N GLY A 4 2.14 -2.01 -14.76
CA GLY A 4 3.45 -2.63 -14.61
C GLY A 4 3.33 -4.06 -14.12
N LYS A 5 4.37 -4.87 -14.34
CA LYS A 5 4.44 -6.20 -13.75
C LYS A 5 4.80 -6.07 -12.27
N PHE A 6 3.98 -6.64 -11.44
CA PHE A 6 4.29 -6.99 -10.08
C PHE A 6 4.50 -8.49 -10.01
N ALA A 7 5.00 -9.06 -8.93
CA ALA A 7 5.28 -10.50 -8.87
C ALA A 7 4.11 -11.34 -9.41
N ASP A 8 4.42 -12.40 -10.16
CA ASP A 8 3.47 -13.18 -10.97
C ASP A 8 2.18 -13.60 -10.26
N GLU A 9 2.19 -13.68 -8.92
CA GLU A 9 1.04 -14.10 -8.10
C GLU A 9 0.23 -12.93 -7.54
N PHE A 10 0.76 -11.70 -7.53
CA PHE A 10 0.06 -10.47 -7.08
C PHE A 10 -0.58 -9.69 -8.24
N GLY A 11 -0.41 -10.16 -9.47
CA GLY A 11 -0.97 -9.53 -10.62
C GLY A 11 -0.16 -8.33 -11.12
N PHE A 12 -0.65 -7.12 -10.96
CA PHE A 12 -0.04 -5.92 -11.54
C PHE A 12 -0.07 -4.75 -10.57
N ILE A 13 0.78 -3.76 -10.82
CA ILE A 13 0.71 -2.42 -10.24
C ILE A 13 0.20 -1.43 -11.28
N SER A 14 -0.73 -0.59 -10.91
CA SER A 14 -1.28 0.47 -11.74
C SER A 14 -0.61 1.79 -11.42
N SER A 15 0.07 2.37 -12.43
CA SER A 15 0.50 3.77 -12.40
C SER A 15 -0.53 4.63 -13.13
N TYR A 16 -0.76 5.83 -12.62
CA TYR A 16 -1.70 6.76 -13.23
C TYR A 16 -0.97 7.99 -13.75
N VAL A 17 -1.44 8.50 -14.89
CA VAL A 17 -1.00 9.78 -15.44
C VAL A 17 -2.21 10.68 -15.52
N VAL A 18 -2.19 11.76 -14.75
CA VAL A 18 -3.20 12.82 -14.81
C VAL A 18 -2.69 13.88 -15.77
N VAL A 19 -3.49 14.22 -16.78
CA VAL A 19 -3.12 15.17 -17.82
C VAL A 19 -4.11 16.33 -17.84
N SER A 20 -3.59 17.54 -17.83
CA SER A 20 -4.38 18.76 -18.00
C SER A 20 -3.50 19.88 -18.55
N ASN A 21 -4.00 20.62 -19.56
CA ASN A 21 -3.33 21.78 -20.18
C ASN A 21 -1.86 21.52 -20.53
N GLU A 22 -1.60 20.48 -21.33
CA GLU A 22 -0.26 20.09 -21.80
C GLU A 22 0.73 19.76 -20.65
N SER A 23 0.23 19.53 -19.44
CA SER A 23 1.02 19.13 -18.29
C SER A 23 0.57 17.74 -17.80
N ALA A 24 1.52 16.97 -17.29
CA ALA A 24 1.27 15.64 -16.76
C ALA A 24 1.76 15.50 -15.31
N LEU A 25 1.02 14.74 -14.51
CA LEU A 25 1.38 14.34 -13.16
C LEU A 25 1.33 12.80 -13.09
N VAL A 26 2.39 12.19 -12.62
CA VAL A 26 2.45 10.72 -12.48
C VAL A 26 2.15 10.35 -11.04
N ILE A 27 1.29 9.36 -10.83
CA ILE A 27 0.99 8.77 -9.52
C ILE A 27 1.49 7.34 -9.53
N ASP A 28 2.31 6.99 -8.54
CA ASP A 28 2.99 5.72 -8.33
C ASP A 28 3.76 5.24 -9.57
N PRO A 29 5.04 5.61 -9.71
CA PRO A 29 5.85 5.27 -10.88
C PRO A 29 6.17 3.77 -11.01
N GLY A 30 5.64 2.92 -10.13
CA GLY A 30 5.74 1.48 -10.19
C GLY A 30 7.07 0.92 -9.72
N THR A 31 7.41 -0.29 -10.20
CA THR A 31 8.65 -0.98 -9.84
C THR A 31 9.88 -0.40 -10.53
N ALA A 32 11.08 -0.83 -10.14
CA ALA A 32 12.35 -0.27 -10.61
C ALA A 32 12.62 -0.37 -12.13
N GLY A 33 11.91 -1.20 -12.86
CA GLY A 33 12.08 -1.36 -14.30
C GLY A 33 10.82 -1.07 -15.11
N ASP A 34 9.69 -1.34 -14.53
CA ASP A 34 8.37 -1.25 -15.15
C ASP A 34 7.40 -0.63 -14.11
N PRO A 35 6.53 0.31 -14.44
CA PRO A 35 6.14 0.72 -15.80
C PRO A 35 6.85 1.98 -16.35
N GLY A 36 7.93 2.46 -15.75
CA GLY A 36 8.53 3.76 -16.08
C GLY A 36 8.76 4.01 -17.58
N ASP A 37 9.23 3.02 -18.33
CA ASP A 37 9.39 3.14 -19.79
C ASP A 37 8.03 3.27 -20.51
N ASN A 38 7.02 2.55 -20.03
CA ASN A 38 5.67 2.62 -20.56
C ASN A 38 5.03 3.99 -20.28
N ILE A 39 5.34 4.61 -19.13
CA ILE A 39 4.90 5.99 -18.83
C ILE A 39 5.46 6.97 -19.85
N ILE A 40 6.77 6.90 -20.13
CA ILE A 40 7.41 7.79 -21.10
C ILE A 40 6.85 7.56 -22.52
N GLN A 41 6.59 6.31 -22.90
CA GLN A 41 5.97 6.01 -24.19
C GLN A 41 4.55 6.56 -24.27
N LEU A 42 3.72 6.36 -23.23
CA LEU A 42 2.37 6.94 -23.19
C LEU A 42 2.40 8.45 -23.36
N LEU A 43 3.29 9.16 -22.66
CA LEU A 43 3.41 10.62 -22.78
C LEU A 43 3.68 11.03 -24.23
N ARG A 44 4.59 10.33 -24.93
CA ARG A 44 4.88 10.56 -26.34
C ARG A 44 3.67 10.30 -27.24
N ASP A 45 2.95 9.20 -26.99
CA ASP A 45 1.78 8.80 -27.79
C ASP A 45 0.64 9.82 -27.69
N ILE A 46 0.56 10.54 -26.57
CA ILE A 46 -0.42 11.62 -26.37
C ILE A 46 0.14 13.03 -26.67
N GLY A 47 1.34 13.11 -27.24
CA GLY A 47 1.96 14.38 -27.67
C GLY A 47 2.69 15.15 -26.56
N LEU A 48 2.92 14.52 -25.40
CA LEU A 48 3.66 15.12 -24.29
C LEU A 48 5.11 14.61 -24.26
N GLY A 49 6.01 15.48 -23.80
CA GLY A 49 7.41 15.14 -23.57
C GLY A 49 7.75 14.94 -22.10
N PRO A 50 8.95 14.47 -21.80
CA PRO A 50 9.42 14.36 -20.43
C PRO A 50 9.38 15.68 -19.64
N GLY A 51 9.57 16.82 -20.31
CA GLY A 51 9.54 18.15 -19.70
C GLY A 51 8.16 18.63 -19.27
N ASP A 52 7.10 18.00 -19.78
CA ASP A 52 5.72 18.33 -19.45
C ASP A 52 5.25 17.65 -18.16
N VAL A 53 6.08 16.76 -17.57
CA VAL A 53 5.80 16.13 -16.28
C VAL A 53 6.12 17.10 -15.16
N VAL A 54 5.08 17.59 -14.46
CA VAL A 54 5.19 18.60 -13.41
C VAL A 54 5.44 17.99 -12.02
N GLY A 55 5.23 16.69 -11.84
CA GLY A 55 5.46 15.99 -10.58
C GLY A 55 5.29 14.48 -10.69
N ILE A 56 5.89 13.78 -9.73
CA ILE A 56 5.78 12.34 -9.53
C ILE A 56 5.30 12.15 -8.08
N LEU A 57 4.04 11.77 -7.90
CA LEU A 57 3.44 11.52 -6.62
C LEU A 57 3.58 10.04 -6.26
N CYS A 58 4.00 9.77 -5.04
CA CYS A 58 4.00 8.42 -4.49
C CYS A 58 2.96 8.35 -3.36
N THR A 59 2.05 7.38 -3.44
CA THR A 59 1.05 7.15 -2.39
C THR A 59 1.72 6.75 -1.10
N HIS A 60 2.77 5.93 -1.19
CA HIS A 60 3.57 5.47 -0.05
C HIS A 60 4.94 4.93 -0.49
N GLY A 61 5.76 4.48 0.47
CA GLY A 61 7.17 4.14 0.24
C GLY A 61 7.45 2.68 -0.14
N HIS A 62 6.47 1.86 -0.50
CA HIS A 62 6.74 0.46 -0.87
C HIS A 62 7.40 0.34 -2.25
N PRO A 63 8.27 -0.70 -2.44
CA PRO A 63 9.13 -0.84 -3.63
C PRO A 63 8.41 -0.84 -4.97
N ASP A 64 7.20 -1.37 -5.01
CA ASP A 64 6.37 -1.46 -6.21
C ASP A 64 5.68 -0.13 -6.58
N HIS A 65 5.64 0.84 -5.65
CA HIS A 65 5.11 2.18 -5.89
C HIS A 65 6.22 3.19 -6.20
N VAL A 66 7.35 3.13 -5.47
CA VAL A 66 8.43 4.13 -5.60
C VAL A 66 9.62 3.67 -6.43
N GLY A 67 9.70 2.38 -6.78
CA GLY A 67 10.89 1.79 -7.41
C GLY A 67 11.28 2.47 -8.73
N GLY A 68 10.30 2.94 -9.51
CA GLY A 68 10.52 3.68 -10.76
C GLY A 68 10.87 5.17 -10.58
N ALA A 69 10.68 5.73 -9.37
CA ALA A 69 10.76 7.17 -9.14
C ALA A 69 12.12 7.78 -9.48
N HIS A 70 13.21 7.10 -9.12
CA HIS A 70 14.57 7.59 -9.44
C HIS A 70 14.78 7.77 -10.95
N ARG A 71 14.41 6.75 -11.74
CA ARG A 71 14.57 6.75 -13.19
C ARG A 71 13.67 7.79 -13.85
N LEU A 72 12.40 7.84 -13.43
CA LEU A 72 11.44 8.79 -13.97
C LEU A 72 11.87 10.24 -13.68
N LYS A 73 12.29 10.54 -12.45
CA LYS A 73 12.86 11.84 -12.07
C LYS A 73 14.08 12.20 -12.94
N LYS A 74 15.01 11.25 -13.14
CA LYS A 74 16.18 11.50 -13.98
C LYS A 74 15.81 11.82 -15.44
N THR A 75 14.77 11.19 -15.95
CA THR A 75 14.32 11.38 -17.34
C THR A 75 13.52 12.66 -17.53
N THR A 76 12.68 13.03 -16.55
CA THR A 76 11.73 14.15 -16.67
C THR A 76 12.23 15.44 -16.00
N GLY A 77 13.11 15.33 -15.01
CA GLY A 77 13.47 16.45 -14.12
C GLY A 77 12.38 16.79 -13.09
N ALA A 78 11.25 16.11 -13.11
CA ALA A 78 10.11 16.40 -12.24
C ALA A 78 10.44 16.12 -10.75
N PRO A 79 9.90 16.93 -9.82
CA PRO A 79 10.02 16.65 -8.39
C PRO A 79 9.26 15.38 -8.01
N VAL A 80 9.82 14.60 -7.10
CA VAL A 80 9.12 13.46 -6.45
C VAL A 80 8.50 13.95 -5.15
N LEU A 81 7.25 13.55 -4.90
CA LEU A 81 6.47 13.94 -3.73
C LEU A 81 5.95 12.67 -3.04
N ILE A 82 6.11 12.61 -1.71
CA ILE A 82 5.72 11.44 -0.91
C ILE A 82 5.25 11.89 0.48
N GLY A 83 4.40 11.09 1.13
CA GLY A 83 3.98 11.32 2.50
C GLY A 83 5.14 11.45 3.48
N GLU A 84 5.06 12.39 4.41
CA GLU A 84 6.18 12.80 5.30
C GLU A 84 6.83 11.62 6.03
N LYS A 85 6.03 10.64 6.50
CA LYS A 85 6.54 9.50 7.27
C LYS A 85 7.20 8.41 6.42
N ASP A 86 6.99 8.42 5.11
CA ASP A 86 7.63 7.50 4.18
C ASP A 86 8.81 8.14 3.41
N GLY A 87 9.07 9.44 3.63
CA GLY A 87 10.23 10.14 3.07
C GLY A 87 11.55 9.43 3.34
N PRO A 88 11.86 8.99 4.58
CA PRO A 88 13.10 8.27 4.87
C PRO A 88 13.29 6.99 4.05
N ILE A 89 12.21 6.24 3.78
CA ILE A 89 12.26 5.01 2.96
C ILE A 89 12.53 5.35 1.50
N LEU A 90 12.00 6.47 0.99
CA LEU A 90 12.28 6.93 -0.36
C LEU A 90 13.76 7.34 -0.52
N GLU A 91 14.34 7.95 0.50
CA GLU A 91 15.75 8.37 0.55
C GLU A 91 16.71 7.18 0.67
N ASP A 92 16.45 6.31 1.67
CA ASP A 92 17.21 5.08 1.89
C ASP A 92 16.29 3.85 1.78
N PRO A 93 16.24 3.22 0.60
CA PRO A 93 15.39 2.05 0.38
C PRO A 93 15.68 0.85 1.28
N GLN A 94 16.87 0.75 1.90
CA GLN A 94 17.18 -0.36 2.81
C GLN A 94 16.35 -0.30 4.09
N LEU A 95 15.86 0.87 4.46
CA LEU A 95 14.98 1.06 5.62
C LEU A 95 13.66 0.32 5.46
N PHE A 96 13.16 0.12 4.22
CA PHE A 96 11.93 -0.62 4.00
C PHE A 96 11.95 -2.02 4.65
N LEU A 97 12.98 -2.82 4.36
CA LEU A 97 13.08 -4.17 4.90
C LEU A 97 13.26 -4.17 6.43
N LYS A 98 13.98 -3.18 6.94
CA LYS A 98 14.28 -3.07 8.37
C LYS A 98 13.08 -2.61 9.20
N GLU A 99 12.34 -1.62 8.68
CA GLU A 99 11.31 -0.92 9.46
C GLU A 99 9.89 -1.39 9.17
N ARG A 100 9.69 -2.05 8.01
CA ARG A 100 8.37 -2.41 7.53
C ARG A 100 8.11 -3.91 7.44
N MET A 101 9.10 -4.75 7.82
CA MET A 101 8.96 -6.20 7.67
C MET A 101 9.53 -6.97 8.83
N SER A 102 8.80 -7.97 9.32
CA SER A 102 9.24 -8.89 10.38
C SER A 102 9.98 -10.11 9.78
N LEU A 103 10.99 -9.85 8.93
CA LEU A 103 11.70 -10.90 8.18
C LEU A 103 12.49 -11.86 9.08
N ASP A 104 13.01 -11.37 10.19
CA ASP A 104 13.73 -12.17 11.18
C ASP A 104 12.86 -13.30 11.76
N VAL A 105 11.58 -13.04 12.00
CA VAL A 105 10.61 -14.06 12.44
C VAL A 105 10.37 -15.06 11.32
N ALA A 106 10.13 -14.61 10.09
CA ALA A 106 9.90 -15.49 8.97
C ALA A 106 11.12 -16.39 8.65
N GLU A 107 12.34 -15.87 8.79
CA GLU A 107 13.59 -16.62 8.63
C GLU A 107 13.75 -17.70 9.71
N ARG A 108 13.40 -17.42 10.97
CA ARG A 108 13.38 -18.44 12.05
C ARG A 108 12.38 -19.56 11.78
N MET A 109 11.25 -19.25 11.15
CA MET A 109 10.25 -20.24 10.75
C MET A 109 10.67 -21.07 9.51
N THR A 110 11.92 -20.93 9.05
CA THR A 110 12.41 -21.58 7.82
C THR A 110 11.55 -21.32 6.57
N MET A 111 10.80 -20.24 6.60
CA MET A 111 10.06 -19.81 5.43
C MET A 111 11.02 -19.38 4.33
N LYS A 112 10.72 -19.81 3.10
CA LYS A 112 11.45 -19.33 1.94
C LYS A 112 11.06 -17.87 1.72
N VAL A 113 11.85 -16.97 2.28
CA VAL A 113 11.71 -15.54 2.01
C VAL A 113 12.26 -15.29 0.62
N ASP A 114 11.38 -15.31 -0.38
CA ASP A 114 11.74 -14.83 -1.70
C ASP A 114 11.79 -13.31 -1.65
N ARG A 115 13.01 -12.79 -1.51
CA ARG A 115 13.27 -11.35 -1.53
C ARG A 115 13.18 -10.75 -2.94
N GLY A 116 12.74 -11.53 -3.93
CA GLY A 116 12.71 -11.11 -5.33
C GLY A 116 11.98 -9.77 -5.53
N PRO A 117 10.69 -9.66 -5.27
CA PRO A 117 9.95 -8.38 -5.38
C PRO A 117 10.27 -7.42 -4.24
N LEU A 118 10.77 -7.92 -3.10
CA LEU A 118 11.10 -7.16 -1.91
C LEU A 118 12.60 -6.85 -1.82
N ARG A 119 13.40 -7.33 -2.76
CA ARG A 119 14.76 -6.84 -2.88
C ARG A 119 14.69 -5.36 -3.13
N VAL A 120 15.28 -4.62 -2.22
CA VAL A 120 15.48 -3.21 -2.42
C VAL A 120 16.59 -3.03 -3.45
N ASN A 121 16.22 -3.23 -4.71
CA ASN A 121 17.11 -3.11 -5.86
C ASN A 121 16.92 -1.78 -6.61
N TYR A 122 16.05 -0.90 -6.12
CA TYR A 122 15.87 0.43 -6.66
C TYR A 122 16.75 1.44 -5.93
N LYS A 123 17.01 2.56 -6.59
CA LYS A 123 17.82 3.64 -6.05
C LYS A 123 16.96 4.61 -5.28
N GLY A 124 17.47 5.09 -4.15
CA GLY A 124 16.87 6.18 -3.40
C GLY A 124 16.73 7.46 -4.24
N VAL A 125 15.88 8.34 -3.81
CA VAL A 125 15.54 9.59 -4.49
C VAL A 125 15.86 10.77 -3.60
N GLU A 126 16.71 11.69 -4.11
CA GLU A 126 17.01 12.98 -3.51
C GLU A 126 17.20 14.04 -4.62
N PRO A 127 16.83 15.30 -4.38
CA PRO A 127 15.89 15.75 -3.37
C PRO A 127 14.45 15.33 -3.69
N PHE A 128 13.60 15.28 -2.69
CA PHE A 128 12.16 15.04 -2.82
C PHE A 128 11.38 16.06 -1.98
N ARG A 129 10.06 16.10 -2.15
CA ARG A 129 9.17 16.98 -1.38
C ARG A 129 8.26 16.15 -0.49
N LEU A 130 8.07 16.58 0.75
CA LEU A 130 7.19 15.93 1.69
C LEU A 130 5.76 16.43 1.54
N LEU A 131 4.82 15.49 1.53
CA LEU A 131 3.37 15.74 1.54
C LEU A 131 2.84 15.58 2.96
N ARG A 132 1.94 16.48 3.32
CA ARG A 132 1.19 16.46 4.57
C ARG A 132 -0.29 16.47 4.29
N ASP A 133 -1.06 16.03 5.26
CA ASP A 133 -2.52 16.11 5.16
C ASP A 133 -2.99 17.54 4.85
N GLY A 134 -3.98 17.65 3.96
CA GLY A 134 -4.51 18.94 3.49
C GLY A 134 -3.66 19.67 2.46
N ASN A 135 -2.45 19.19 2.09
CA ASN A 135 -1.72 19.75 0.97
C ASN A 135 -2.49 19.57 -0.35
N THR A 136 -2.14 20.38 -1.33
CA THR A 136 -2.65 20.24 -2.70
C THR A 136 -1.52 20.14 -3.70
N VAL A 137 -1.75 19.38 -4.78
CA VAL A 137 -0.86 19.28 -5.93
C VAL A 137 -1.65 19.59 -7.19
N ASN A 138 -1.14 20.52 -7.99
CA ASN A 138 -1.83 20.98 -9.19
C ASN A 138 -1.15 20.44 -10.45
N VAL A 139 -1.96 20.10 -11.44
CA VAL A 139 -1.55 19.82 -12.82
C VAL A 139 -2.56 20.47 -13.76
N GLY A 140 -2.14 21.51 -14.49
CA GLY A 140 -3.08 22.35 -15.25
C GLY A 140 -4.22 22.85 -14.36
N ASP A 141 -5.47 22.56 -14.75
CA ASP A 141 -6.69 22.95 -14.02
C ASP A 141 -7.13 21.90 -12.97
N VAL A 142 -6.43 20.78 -12.87
CA VAL A 142 -6.76 19.72 -11.90
C VAL A 142 -6.02 19.96 -10.58
N THR A 143 -6.75 19.89 -9.48
CA THR A 143 -6.21 19.98 -8.12
C THR A 143 -6.43 18.67 -7.38
N LEU A 144 -5.35 18.00 -7.02
CA LEU A 144 -5.39 16.83 -6.15
C LEU A 144 -5.20 17.24 -4.69
N HIS A 145 -6.18 16.91 -3.85
CA HIS A 145 -6.08 17.08 -2.40
C HIS A 145 -5.42 15.87 -1.78
N VAL A 146 -4.38 16.10 -0.99
CA VAL A 146 -3.64 15.06 -0.26
C VAL A 146 -4.36 14.77 1.05
N ILE A 147 -4.68 13.51 1.29
CA ILE A 147 -5.28 13.02 2.52
C ILE A 147 -4.32 11.97 3.08
N HIS A 148 -3.70 12.27 4.23
CA HIS A 148 -2.85 11.31 4.91
C HIS A 148 -3.72 10.26 5.62
N THR A 149 -3.57 9.02 5.23
CA THR A 149 -4.34 7.89 5.77
C THR A 149 -3.56 7.10 6.81
N GLY A 150 -2.32 6.76 6.53
CA GLY A 150 -1.43 6.08 7.46
C GLY A 150 -1.88 4.68 7.87
N GLY A 151 -2.81 4.07 7.13
CA GLY A 151 -3.34 2.75 7.43
C GLY A 151 -2.45 1.64 6.88
N HIS A 152 -2.31 1.56 5.57
CA HIS A 152 -1.49 0.56 4.88
C HIS A 152 0.00 0.76 5.16
N SER A 153 0.49 1.98 5.12
CA SER A 153 1.83 2.36 5.59
C SER A 153 1.77 3.65 6.39
N ALA A 154 2.76 3.88 7.26
CA ALA A 154 2.76 5.05 8.15
C ALA A 154 2.68 6.39 7.41
N GLY A 155 3.25 6.49 6.21
CA GLY A 155 3.23 7.68 5.36
C GLY A 155 2.21 7.65 4.24
N HIS A 156 1.32 6.64 4.19
CA HIS A 156 0.38 6.48 3.09
C HIS A 156 -0.54 7.70 2.95
N CYS A 157 -0.67 8.15 1.70
CA CYS A 157 -1.58 9.21 1.29
C CYS A 157 -2.47 8.74 0.15
N VAL A 158 -3.73 9.16 0.18
CA VAL A 158 -4.63 9.07 -0.98
C VAL A 158 -4.76 10.45 -1.61
N PHE A 159 -5.07 10.51 -2.91
CA PHE A 159 -5.20 11.76 -3.65
C PHE A 159 -6.62 11.89 -4.18
N HIS A 160 -7.26 13.01 -3.88
CA HIS A 160 -8.66 13.25 -4.22
C HIS A 160 -8.81 14.47 -5.14
N ASP A 161 -9.23 14.22 -6.38
CA ASP A 161 -9.77 15.26 -7.25
C ASP A 161 -11.25 15.47 -6.91
N ARG A 162 -11.53 16.51 -6.14
CA ARG A 162 -12.88 16.83 -5.67
C ARG A 162 -13.80 17.28 -6.80
N THR A 163 -13.24 17.93 -7.81
CA THR A 163 -14.02 18.48 -8.94
C THR A 163 -14.53 17.35 -9.83
N ASN A 164 -13.67 16.40 -10.17
CA ASN A 164 -14.01 15.26 -11.01
C ASN A 164 -14.42 14.03 -10.20
N LYS A 165 -14.43 14.13 -8.85
CA LYS A 165 -14.80 13.07 -7.92
C LYS A 165 -13.98 11.78 -8.08
N VAL A 166 -12.70 11.91 -8.35
CA VAL A 166 -11.75 10.82 -8.56
C VAL A 166 -10.90 10.63 -7.32
N LEU A 167 -10.82 9.40 -6.82
CA LEU A 167 -10.01 9.02 -5.67
C LEU A 167 -8.93 8.01 -6.08
N PHE A 168 -7.66 8.39 -5.96
CA PHE A 168 -6.51 7.51 -6.10
C PHE A 168 -6.18 6.95 -4.73
N THR A 169 -6.40 5.66 -4.54
CA THR A 169 -6.34 5.03 -3.21
C THR A 169 -5.01 4.37 -2.88
N GLY A 170 -4.12 4.21 -3.86
CA GLY A 170 -2.91 3.40 -3.64
C GLY A 170 -3.31 2.03 -3.09
N ASP A 171 -2.69 1.64 -1.98
CA ASP A 171 -2.95 0.38 -1.28
C ASP A 171 -3.85 0.50 -0.06
N GLU A 172 -4.32 1.70 0.25
CA GLU A 172 -5.30 1.85 1.34
C GLU A 172 -6.61 1.12 1.02
N ALA A 173 -7.03 1.13 -0.25
CA ALA A 173 -8.09 0.31 -0.79
C ALA A 173 -7.71 -0.09 -2.21
N SER A 174 -7.09 -1.25 -2.39
CA SER A 174 -6.50 -1.69 -3.67
C SER A 174 -6.91 -3.08 -4.12
N ASN A 175 -7.75 -3.75 -3.35
CA ASN A 175 -8.34 -5.05 -3.70
C ASN A 175 -9.73 -5.13 -3.09
N PHE A 176 -10.73 -5.52 -3.89
CA PHE A 176 -12.16 -5.48 -3.51
C PHE A 176 -12.80 -6.87 -3.62
N PRO A 177 -12.36 -7.84 -2.80
CA PRO A 177 -12.89 -9.18 -2.88
C PRO A 177 -14.34 -9.23 -2.37
N ASN A 178 -15.21 -9.92 -3.11
CA ASN A 178 -16.54 -10.27 -2.62
C ASN A 178 -16.54 -11.28 -1.47
N ASP A 179 -15.39 -11.85 -1.17
CA ASP A 179 -15.16 -12.80 -0.07
C ASP A 179 -14.14 -12.18 0.89
N PRO A 180 -14.53 -11.78 2.11
CA PRO A 180 -13.63 -11.14 3.07
C PRO A 180 -12.42 -12.01 3.46
N ARG A 181 -12.48 -13.34 3.26
CA ARG A 181 -11.33 -14.23 3.47
C ARG A 181 -10.19 -13.97 2.50
N LYS A 182 -10.46 -13.35 1.35
CA LYS A 182 -9.46 -12.98 0.34
C LYS A 182 -8.83 -11.61 0.62
N PHE A 183 -8.81 -11.21 1.88
CA PHE A 183 -8.16 -9.98 2.29
C PHE A 183 -6.70 -9.93 1.83
N TYR A 184 -6.30 -8.80 1.27
CA TYR A 184 -4.93 -8.55 0.89
C TYR A 184 -4.08 -8.27 2.12
N LEU A 185 -2.95 -8.96 2.26
CA LEU A 185 -2.07 -8.81 3.42
C LEU A 185 -1.48 -7.40 3.48
N ASP A 186 -1.51 -6.82 4.65
CA ASP A 186 -0.97 -5.50 4.92
C ASP A 186 0.38 -5.58 5.60
N LEU A 187 1.39 -4.91 5.05
CA LEU A 187 2.77 -5.12 5.45
C LEU A 187 3.19 -4.35 6.71
N SER A 188 2.63 -3.19 6.95
CA SER A 188 3.32 -2.30 7.88
C SER A 188 2.47 -1.22 8.52
N GLY A 189 1.17 -1.29 8.33
CA GLY A 189 0.29 -0.25 8.78
C GLY A 189 -0.21 -0.42 10.20
N SER A 190 -1.23 0.33 10.49
CA SER A 190 -2.01 0.22 11.71
C SER A 190 -3.44 -0.10 11.33
N MET A 191 -3.98 -1.25 11.78
CA MET A 191 -5.35 -1.65 11.46
C MET A 191 -6.39 -0.62 11.93
N SER A 192 -6.15 0.05 13.05
CA SER A 192 -7.03 1.13 13.51
C SER A 192 -6.95 2.38 12.61
N ALA A 193 -5.75 2.75 12.16
CA ALA A 193 -5.58 3.82 11.19
C ALA A 193 -6.22 3.46 9.84
N ARG A 194 -6.10 2.21 9.40
CA ARG A 194 -6.74 1.73 8.17
C ARG A 194 -8.27 1.80 8.26
N SER A 195 -8.86 1.35 9.36
CA SER A 195 -10.32 1.48 9.58
C SER A 195 -10.78 2.94 9.55
N THR A 196 -10.00 3.85 10.15
CA THR A 196 -10.25 5.28 10.09
C THR A 196 -10.13 5.82 8.66
N ALA A 197 -9.10 5.42 7.93
CA ALA A 197 -8.88 5.80 6.54
C ALA A 197 -10.03 5.37 5.63
N LEU A 198 -10.47 4.12 5.74
CA LEU A 198 -11.62 3.59 4.99
C LEU A 198 -12.89 4.41 5.28
N SER A 199 -13.16 4.71 6.56
CA SER A 199 -14.28 5.57 6.95
C SER A 199 -14.18 6.98 6.35
N THR A 200 -12.98 7.56 6.36
CA THR A 200 -12.71 8.87 5.75
C THR A 200 -12.97 8.81 4.24
N MET A 201 -12.39 7.84 3.53
CA MET A 201 -12.56 7.71 2.08
C MET A 201 -14.03 7.54 1.69
N LYS A 202 -14.83 6.78 2.45
CA LYS A 202 -16.29 6.67 2.24
C LYS A 202 -17.02 8.02 2.29
N SER A 203 -16.51 8.97 3.08
CA SER A 203 -17.12 10.29 3.25
C SER A 203 -16.74 11.30 2.16
N LEU A 204 -15.75 11.01 1.31
CA LEU A 204 -15.22 11.95 0.32
C LEU A 204 -16.18 12.19 -0.86
N GLY A 205 -17.16 11.32 -1.08
CA GLY A 205 -18.11 11.46 -2.19
C GLY A 205 -17.48 11.24 -3.57
N ALA A 206 -16.48 10.36 -3.65
CA ALA A 206 -15.88 9.97 -4.93
C ALA A 206 -16.85 9.09 -5.73
N ASP A 207 -16.89 9.32 -7.05
CA ASP A 207 -17.65 8.51 -8.01
C ASP A 207 -16.73 7.53 -8.76
N TYR A 208 -15.41 7.80 -8.78
CA TYR A 208 -14.40 7.00 -9.45
C TYR A 208 -13.30 6.61 -8.45
N LEU A 209 -12.93 5.33 -8.45
CA LEU A 209 -11.92 4.80 -7.56
C LEU A 209 -10.80 4.16 -8.37
N LEU A 210 -9.57 4.64 -8.14
CA LEU A 210 -8.37 4.28 -8.88
C LEU A 210 -7.34 3.64 -7.95
N PRO A 211 -7.42 2.30 -7.75
CA PRO A 211 -6.55 1.55 -6.86
C PRO A 211 -5.22 1.17 -7.53
N ALA A 212 -4.23 0.77 -6.72
CA ALA A 212 -2.94 0.36 -7.26
C ALA A 212 -2.92 -1.09 -7.79
N HIS A 213 -3.57 -2.04 -7.11
CA HIS A 213 -3.52 -3.47 -7.46
C HIS A 213 -4.84 -4.03 -8.02
N ASP A 214 -5.73 -3.18 -8.46
CA ASP A 214 -6.96 -3.56 -9.14
C ASP A 214 -7.20 -2.68 -10.37
N ILE A 215 -8.28 -2.97 -11.10
CA ILE A 215 -8.72 -2.13 -12.21
C ILE A 215 -9.38 -0.85 -11.69
N PRO A 216 -9.40 0.24 -12.46
CA PRO A 216 -10.21 1.40 -12.13
C PRO A 216 -11.70 1.04 -12.03
N HIS A 217 -12.33 1.46 -10.95
CA HIS A 217 -13.77 1.31 -10.74
C HIS A 217 -14.45 2.63 -11.14
N LEU A 218 -15.18 2.60 -12.22
CA LEU A 218 -15.73 3.80 -12.88
C LEU A 218 -17.27 3.86 -12.82
N PHE A 219 -17.92 2.75 -12.49
CA PHE A 219 -19.37 2.63 -12.55
C PHE A 219 -19.96 1.87 -11.36
N GLU A 220 -19.10 1.47 -10.42
CA GLU A 220 -19.49 0.78 -9.20
C GLU A 220 -19.77 1.78 -8.07
N ASP A 221 -20.49 1.32 -7.06
CA ASP A 221 -20.65 2.08 -5.82
C ASP A 221 -19.33 2.07 -5.02
N VAL A 222 -18.61 3.17 -5.07
CA VAL A 222 -17.33 3.35 -4.36
C VAL A 222 -17.46 3.12 -2.87
N ARG A 223 -18.61 3.45 -2.26
CA ARG A 223 -18.83 3.24 -0.82
C ARG A 223 -18.92 1.77 -0.50
N LEU A 224 -19.61 0.99 -1.35
CA LEU A 224 -19.73 -0.45 -1.21
C LEU A 224 -18.36 -1.14 -1.39
N LEU A 225 -17.57 -0.69 -2.37
CA LEU A 225 -16.22 -1.23 -2.57
C LEU A 225 -15.34 -1.00 -1.33
N ILE A 226 -15.37 0.19 -0.76
CA ILE A 226 -14.62 0.49 0.46
C ILE A 226 -15.13 -0.33 1.66
N GLU A 227 -16.44 -0.60 1.74
CA GLU A 227 -17.01 -1.50 2.75
C GLU A 227 -16.48 -2.92 2.63
N GLN A 228 -16.36 -3.47 1.43
CA GLN A 228 -15.78 -4.80 1.19
C GLN A 228 -14.34 -4.91 1.71
N VAL A 229 -13.53 -3.86 1.54
CA VAL A 229 -12.19 -3.81 2.14
C VAL A 229 -12.27 -3.83 3.67
N GLY A 230 -13.19 -3.06 4.25
CA GLY A 230 -13.44 -3.02 5.69
C GLY A 230 -13.84 -4.38 6.26
N ASP A 231 -14.72 -5.09 5.59
CA ASP A 231 -15.13 -6.46 5.98
C ASP A 231 -13.93 -7.42 5.96
N GLY A 232 -13.04 -7.29 4.98
CA GLY A 232 -11.79 -8.05 4.94
C GLY A 232 -10.85 -7.75 6.12
N VAL A 233 -10.69 -6.48 6.48
CA VAL A 233 -9.90 -6.06 7.65
C VAL A 233 -10.47 -6.66 8.93
N ILE A 234 -11.78 -6.59 9.12
CA ILE A 234 -12.46 -7.14 10.31
C ILE A 234 -12.28 -8.66 10.35
N HIS A 235 -12.57 -9.36 9.25
CA HIS A 235 -12.40 -10.81 9.18
C HIS A 235 -10.98 -11.26 9.53
N PHE A 236 -9.97 -10.54 9.04
CA PHE A 236 -8.56 -10.84 9.34
C PHE A 236 -8.26 -10.71 10.84
N GLN A 237 -8.71 -9.63 11.46
CA GLN A 237 -8.54 -9.38 12.89
C GLN A 237 -9.24 -10.45 13.74
N ASP A 238 -10.50 -10.73 13.41
CA ASP A 238 -11.30 -11.73 14.10
C ASP A 238 -10.68 -13.13 14.01
N SER A 239 -10.15 -13.50 12.84
CA SER A 239 -9.47 -14.78 12.67
C SER A 239 -8.25 -14.91 13.59
N ILE A 240 -7.43 -13.88 13.72
CA ILE A 240 -6.26 -13.89 14.61
C ILE A 240 -6.70 -14.01 16.07
N LEU A 241 -7.70 -13.23 16.49
CA LEU A 241 -8.20 -13.26 17.86
C LEU A 241 -8.80 -14.62 18.22
N GLN A 242 -9.61 -15.22 17.35
CA GLN A 242 -10.21 -16.53 17.54
C GLN A 242 -9.16 -17.64 17.70
N HIS A 243 -8.10 -17.63 16.88
CA HIS A 243 -6.99 -18.60 17.03
C HIS A 243 -6.23 -18.41 18.34
N LEU A 244 -5.99 -17.16 18.75
CA LEU A 244 -5.33 -16.85 20.00
C LEU A 244 -6.17 -17.29 21.21
N GLU A 245 -7.46 -17.01 21.21
CA GLU A 245 -8.42 -17.43 22.25
C GLU A 245 -8.51 -18.95 22.36
N ALA A 246 -8.55 -19.66 21.24
CA ALA A 246 -8.60 -21.11 21.22
C ALA A 246 -7.36 -21.77 21.84
N ARG A 247 -6.21 -21.12 21.74
CA ARG A 247 -4.94 -21.59 22.36
C ARG A 247 -4.77 -21.10 23.79
N SER A 248 -5.45 -20.04 24.20
CA SER A 248 -5.24 -19.26 25.41
C SER A 248 -3.91 -18.48 25.44
N GLU A 249 -2.87 -18.97 24.76
CA GLU A 249 -1.59 -18.29 24.53
C GLU A 249 -0.95 -18.81 23.24
N ALA A 250 -0.26 -17.93 22.51
CA ALA A 250 0.48 -18.28 21.30
C ALA A 250 1.56 -17.25 20.99
N ASP A 251 2.66 -17.70 20.41
CA ASP A 251 3.56 -16.81 19.68
C ASP A 251 3.08 -16.57 18.22
N VAL A 252 3.75 -15.68 17.51
CA VAL A 252 3.39 -15.36 16.12
C VAL A 252 3.51 -16.59 15.22
N GLU A 253 4.50 -17.44 15.44
CA GLU A 253 4.77 -18.64 14.65
C GLU A 253 3.62 -19.65 14.76
N GLN A 254 3.09 -19.84 15.95
CA GLN A 254 1.93 -20.69 16.20
C GLN A 254 0.66 -20.14 15.52
N LEU A 255 0.43 -18.83 15.58
CA LEU A 255 -0.69 -18.20 14.91
C LEU A 255 -0.60 -18.30 13.38
N VAL A 256 0.60 -18.11 12.81
CA VAL A 256 0.83 -18.32 11.38
C VAL A 256 0.51 -19.76 10.99
N PHE A 257 0.96 -20.74 11.79
CA PHE A 257 0.65 -22.15 11.55
C PHE A 257 -0.86 -22.41 11.56
N ASP A 258 -1.57 -21.93 12.57
CA ASP A 258 -3.02 -22.15 12.71
C ASP A 258 -3.82 -21.52 11.57
N ILE A 259 -3.48 -20.30 11.18
CA ILE A 259 -4.14 -19.62 10.07
C ILE A 259 -3.92 -20.35 8.75
N ARG A 260 -2.73 -20.90 8.53
CA ARG A 260 -2.42 -21.73 7.35
C ARG A 260 -3.20 -23.03 7.35
N GLU A 261 -3.20 -23.77 8.45
CA GLU A 261 -3.89 -25.05 8.57
C GLU A 261 -5.42 -24.90 8.46
N SER A 262 -5.99 -23.87 9.08
CA SER A 262 -7.42 -23.60 9.02
C SER A 262 -7.87 -23.06 7.66
N ARG A 263 -6.93 -22.52 6.86
CA ARG A 263 -7.23 -21.80 5.61
C ARG A 263 -8.24 -20.66 5.81
N SER A 264 -8.29 -20.11 7.01
CA SER A 264 -9.16 -18.97 7.31
C SER A 264 -8.80 -17.74 6.46
N ILE A 265 -7.51 -17.64 6.11
CA ILE A 265 -6.99 -16.63 5.21
C ILE A 265 -6.14 -17.34 4.15
N PRO A 266 -6.62 -17.45 2.91
CA PRO A 266 -5.89 -18.09 1.84
C PRO A 266 -4.74 -17.20 1.36
N VAL A 267 -3.52 -17.53 1.78
CA VAL A 267 -2.29 -16.84 1.37
C VAL A 267 -1.49 -17.75 0.44
N PRO A 268 -1.04 -17.27 -0.72
CA PRO A 268 -0.11 -18.01 -1.56
C PRO A 268 1.18 -18.33 -0.80
N LYS A 269 1.72 -19.55 -1.01
CA LYS A 269 2.89 -20.04 -0.24
C LYS A 269 4.11 -19.12 -0.33
N SER A 270 4.33 -18.48 -1.46
CA SER A 270 5.41 -17.52 -1.70
C SER A 270 5.31 -16.25 -0.87
N TYR A 271 4.15 -15.98 -0.27
CA TYR A 271 3.85 -14.76 0.47
C TYR A 271 3.52 -15.01 1.95
N GLU A 272 3.64 -16.24 2.42
CA GLU A 272 3.39 -16.57 3.82
C GLU A 272 4.23 -15.76 4.80
N PHE A 273 5.43 -15.32 4.39
CA PHE A 273 6.27 -14.45 5.20
C PHE A 273 5.64 -13.06 5.47
N LEU A 274 4.75 -12.59 4.59
CA LEU A 274 3.99 -11.35 4.81
C LEU A 274 2.95 -11.53 5.90
N LEU A 275 2.42 -12.74 6.07
CA LEU A 275 1.48 -13.07 7.12
C LEU A 275 2.07 -12.82 8.50
N VAL A 276 3.38 -13.11 8.68
CA VAL A 276 4.11 -12.83 9.93
C VAL A 276 4.03 -11.34 10.28
N THR A 277 4.36 -10.47 9.31
CA THR A 277 4.33 -9.02 9.53
C THR A 277 2.92 -8.53 9.83
N THR A 278 1.93 -9.01 9.07
CA THR A 278 0.54 -8.59 9.22
C THR A 278 -0.04 -9.03 10.57
N ILE A 279 0.20 -10.29 11.01
CA ILE A 279 -0.22 -10.79 12.32
C ILE A 279 0.43 -9.96 13.44
N THR A 280 1.74 -9.71 13.34
CA THR A 280 2.46 -8.90 14.32
C THR A 280 1.85 -7.51 14.46
N THR A 281 1.53 -6.87 13.35
CA THR A 281 0.87 -5.56 13.33
C THR A 281 -0.50 -5.59 14.01
N VAL A 282 -1.31 -6.61 13.74
CA VAL A 282 -2.63 -6.79 14.36
C VAL A 282 -2.50 -7.00 15.87
N LEU A 283 -1.61 -7.88 16.32
CA LEU A 283 -1.38 -8.15 17.74
C LEU A 283 -0.95 -6.89 18.49
N HIS A 284 -0.06 -6.10 17.95
CA HIS A 284 0.28 -4.81 18.54
C HIS A 284 -0.90 -3.82 18.56
N GLY A 285 -1.77 -3.89 17.56
CA GLY A 285 -3.03 -3.14 17.57
C GLY A 285 -3.94 -3.57 18.71
N PHE A 286 -4.14 -4.86 18.90
CA PHE A 286 -4.92 -5.43 19.99
C PHE A 286 -4.31 -5.12 21.36
N GLN A 287 -2.99 -5.14 21.49
CA GLN A 287 -2.30 -4.75 22.71
C GLN A 287 -2.60 -3.30 23.10
N ARG A 288 -2.50 -2.38 22.13
CA ARG A 288 -2.86 -0.97 22.37
C ARG A 288 -4.33 -0.77 22.73
N ALA A 289 -5.20 -1.64 22.24
CA ALA A 289 -6.63 -1.64 22.56
C ALA A 289 -6.95 -2.35 23.90
N GLY A 290 -5.97 -2.98 24.56
CA GLY A 290 -6.17 -3.70 25.82
C GLY A 290 -6.89 -5.04 25.66
N LEU A 291 -6.85 -5.64 24.47
CA LEU A 291 -7.49 -6.94 24.20
C LEU A 291 -6.53 -8.12 24.42
N VAL A 292 -5.24 -7.88 24.23
CA VAL A 292 -4.20 -8.90 24.41
C VAL A 292 -3.01 -8.31 25.15
N ARG A 293 -2.20 -9.18 25.74
CA ARG A 293 -0.90 -8.86 26.33
C ARG A 293 0.18 -9.77 25.77
N THR A 294 1.44 -9.35 25.85
CA THR A 294 2.60 -10.18 25.52
C THR A 294 3.57 -10.23 26.69
N ASP A 295 4.28 -11.33 26.82
CA ASP A 295 5.37 -11.51 27.78
C ASP A 295 6.75 -11.18 27.16
N ASP A 296 7.81 -11.30 27.98
CA ASP A 296 9.20 -11.05 27.57
C ASP A 296 9.73 -12.07 26.53
N LYS A 297 9.02 -13.17 26.30
CA LYS A 297 9.36 -14.20 25.31
C LYS A 297 8.61 -14.02 24.00
N GLY A 298 7.74 -13.01 23.90
CA GLY A 298 6.92 -12.75 22.70
C GLY A 298 5.68 -13.65 22.60
N VAL A 299 5.26 -14.27 23.72
CA VAL A 299 4.02 -15.05 23.79
C VAL A 299 2.85 -14.11 24.07
N TRP A 300 1.83 -14.20 23.28
CA TRP A 300 0.61 -13.39 23.35
C TRP A 300 -0.51 -14.16 24.03
N SER A 301 -1.31 -13.49 24.84
CA SER A 301 -2.50 -14.05 25.47
C SER A 301 -3.64 -13.03 25.51
N PRO A 302 -4.91 -13.46 25.40
CA PRO A 302 -6.06 -12.61 25.65
C PRO A 302 -6.06 -12.03 27.07
N ILE A 303 -6.71 -10.88 27.28
CA ILE A 303 -6.90 -10.27 28.61
C ILE A 303 -8.28 -10.61 29.14
#